data_7346465a5b9c221334d6211377669357
#
_entry.id   7346465a5b9c221334d6211377669357
#
_cell.length_a   1.000
_cell.length_b   1.000
_cell.length_c   1.000
_cell.angle_alpha   90.00
_cell.angle_beta   90.00
_cell.angle_gamma   90.00
#
_symmetry.space_group_name_H-M   'P 1'
#
loop_
_entity.id
_entity.type
_entity.pdbx_description
1 polymer ?
#
loop_
_entity_poly.entity_id
_entity_poly.type
_entity_poly.pdbx_seq_one_letter_code
_entity_poly.pdbx_strand_id
1 'polypeptide(L)'
;LEQRNVRQKWRGKMNCRERENATLSFCNDLDRGAVEETFYPWEKTIEKWESEGLSKRFREKLVFPTIPTDNLYLPKDREIRPEEKYLNCLMTEEVFNYEQSLGFDPIKRIAFRIPFQCFQEKVMEETSDYIVKLDKDGWERKYYKSSDLIQELKPVVSNEEDWYRLKEKVRKELEEYCTDENIQKIYGPYKEGHDNGDYAIRFRMSGFFWTPRMLLGIEEHMMAFYDYPEMLHDINEFVLQVYIDKLDKIFDIIPPNVAFMEEDLSGSNGPMISPALFDEFVGAYYKRLVPFLKQKGVKHVFVDTDGEFNVLIPNFIEAGIDGFLPMDVKGGMDIVAVRKKYPALKFIGGFNKLELAKGRDAIDKEFERLMPVIVQGGYLPGLDHQAPPDTPLENYKYYIKRLREVMQEAQGSERFK
;
A
#
# COMPACT_ATOMS: atom_id res chain seq x y z
N LEU A 1 3.03 31.97 12.03
CA LEU A 1 4.37 31.42 12.35
C LEU A 1 5.06 31.11 11.03
N GLU A 2 6.04 31.94 10.68
CA GLU A 2 6.83 31.84 9.45
C GLU A 2 7.57 30.49 9.42
N GLN A 3 7.17 29.60 8.52
CA GLN A 3 8.00 28.46 8.13
C GLN A 3 9.22 29.00 7.38
N ARG A 4 10.36 29.11 8.05
CA ARG A 4 11.66 29.32 7.40
C ARG A 4 11.92 28.11 6.50
N ASN A 5 11.72 28.30 5.19
CA ASN A 5 12.22 27.42 4.14
C ASN A 5 13.75 27.33 4.24
N VAL A 6 14.25 26.35 4.99
CA VAL A 6 15.65 25.96 4.92
C VAL A 6 15.81 25.19 3.60
N ARG A 7 16.15 25.92 2.53
CA ARG A 7 16.53 25.32 1.24
C ARG A 7 17.85 24.57 1.44
N GLN A 8 17.75 23.27 1.66
CA GLN A 8 18.91 22.38 1.67
C GLN A 8 19.37 22.21 0.22
N LYS A 9 20.49 22.82 -0.17
CA LYS A 9 21.10 22.64 -1.50
C LYS A 9 21.88 21.33 -1.50
N TRP A 10 21.37 20.35 -2.24
CA TRP A 10 22.08 19.11 -2.51
C TRP A 10 23.14 19.32 -3.58
N ARG A 11 24.41 19.07 -3.24
CA ARG A 11 25.55 19.16 -4.18
C ARG A 11 26.09 17.74 -4.38
N GLY A 12 25.51 16.98 -5.34
CA GLY A 12 25.97 15.63 -5.69
C GLY A 12 24.86 14.75 -6.26
N LYS A 13 25.23 13.53 -6.66
CA LYS A 13 24.25 12.52 -7.10
C LYS A 13 23.54 11.98 -5.85
N MET A 14 22.21 12.11 -5.82
CA MET A 14 21.38 11.56 -4.73
C MET A 14 21.33 10.04 -4.77
N ASN A 15 21.32 9.40 -3.60
CA ASN A 15 20.92 7.99 -3.50
C ASN A 15 19.40 7.84 -3.61
N CYS A 16 18.88 6.60 -3.68
CA CYS A 16 17.45 6.33 -3.89
C CYS A 16 16.59 6.90 -2.77
N ARG A 17 17.00 6.67 -1.52
CA ARG A 17 16.30 7.11 -0.32
C ARG A 17 16.23 8.64 -0.21
N GLU A 18 17.33 9.33 -0.51
CA GLU A 18 17.37 10.80 -0.55
C GLU A 18 16.47 11.36 -1.62
N ARG A 19 16.47 10.74 -2.81
CA ARG A 19 15.65 11.17 -3.95
C ARG A 19 14.16 11.02 -3.70
N GLU A 20 13.71 9.86 -3.20
CA GLU A 20 12.31 9.64 -2.82
C GLU A 20 11.86 10.69 -1.80
N ASN A 21 12.63 10.85 -0.71
CA ASN A 21 12.32 11.82 0.34
C ASN A 21 12.29 13.26 -0.18
N ALA A 22 13.24 13.65 -1.00
CA ALA A 22 13.32 15.00 -1.57
C ALA A 22 12.15 15.26 -2.54
N THR A 23 11.78 14.27 -3.38
CA THR A 23 10.63 14.37 -4.29
C THR A 23 9.34 14.59 -3.50
N LEU A 24 9.11 13.81 -2.44
CA LEU A 24 7.91 13.93 -1.59
C LEU A 24 7.94 15.16 -0.65
N SER A 25 9.10 15.76 -0.44
CA SER A 25 9.26 16.96 0.40
C SER A 25 9.18 18.29 -0.38
N PHE A 26 8.65 18.28 -1.60
CA PHE A 26 8.58 19.47 -2.46
C PHE A 26 9.94 20.16 -2.71
N CYS A 27 11.01 19.35 -2.74
CA CYS A 27 12.33 19.88 -3.02
C CYS A 27 12.48 20.16 -4.52
N ASN A 28 13.00 21.33 -4.87
CA ASN A 28 13.16 21.77 -6.27
C ASN A 28 14.61 21.64 -6.78
N ASP A 29 15.55 21.21 -5.95
CA ASP A 29 16.99 21.10 -6.29
C ASP A 29 17.38 19.61 -6.27
N LEU A 30 16.81 18.84 -7.21
CA LEU A 30 17.03 17.41 -7.37
C LEU A 30 17.88 17.14 -8.60
N ASP A 31 18.65 16.06 -8.60
CA ASP A 31 19.26 15.51 -9.82
C ASP A 31 18.17 15.05 -10.82
N ARG A 32 17.09 14.45 -10.33
CA ARG A 32 15.80 14.15 -10.95
C ARG A 32 14.80 13.75 -9.86
N GLY A 33 13.52 13.69 -10.17
CA GLY A 33 12.54 13.06 -9.28
C GLY A 33 12.70 11.54 -9.21
N ALA A 34 12.17 10.93 -8.16
CA ALA A 34 12.15 9.48 -8.02
C ALA A 34 11.18 8.84 -9.04
N VAL A 35 11.54 7.65 -9.53
CA VAL A 35 10.80 6.90 -10.55
C VAL A 35 10.46 5.53 -9.98
N GLU A 36 9.21 5.36 -9.63
CA GLU A 36 8.73 4.20 -8.89
C GLU A 36 7.37 3.77 -9.42
N GLU A 37 7.04 2.48 -9.25
CA GLU A 37 5.68 2.03 -9.54
C GLU A 37 4.85 1.92 -8.26
N THR A 38 3.56 2.18 -8.40
CA THR A 38 2.63 2.10 -7.27
C THR A 38 2.37 0.64 -6.90
N PHE A 39 1.96 -0.17 -7.87
CA PHE A 39 1.62 -1.58 -7.70
C PHE A 39 2.27 -2.49 -8.74
N TYR A 40 2.40 -3.77 -8.42
CA TYR A 40 2.82 -4.79 -9.36
C TYR A 40 1.73 -5.04 -10.42
N PRO A 41 2.10 -5.47 -11.65
CA PRO A 41 1.14 -5.86 -12.67
C PRO A 41 0.31 -7.07 -12.23
N TRP A 42 -0.89 -7.25 -12.81
CA TRP A 42 -1.66 -8.47 -12.64
C TRP A 42 -0.91 -9.69 -13.22
N GLU A 43 -1.17 -10.90 -12.67
CA GLU A 43 -0.59 -12.13 -13.21
C GLU A 43 -0.89 -12.29 -14.70
N LYS A 44 -2.15 -12.09 -15.12
CA LYS A 44 -2.55 -12.15 -16.54
C LYS A 44 -1.82 -11.12 -17.42
N THR A 45 -1.43 -9.98 -16.86
CA THR A 45 -0.61 -8.98 -17.53
C THR A 45 0.81 -9.49 -17.74
N ILE A 46 1.40 -10.11 -16.73
CA ILE A 46 2.72 -10.73 -16.83
C ILE A 46 2.70 -11.89 -17.85
N GLU A 47 1.68 -12.73 -17.85
CA GLU A 47 1.50 -13.81 -18.83
C GLU A 47 1.50 -13.29 -20.28
N LYS A 48 0.73 -12.21 -20.52
CA LYS A 48 0.72 -11.55 -21.81
C LYS A 48 2.10 -11.02 -22.17
N TRP A 49 2.76 -10.31 -21.25
CA TRP A 49 4.09 -9.74 -21.50
C TRP A 49 5.16 -10.81 -21.75
N GLU A 50 5.06 -11.98 -21.11
CA GLU A 50 5.91 -13.13 -21.44
C GLU A 50 5.71 -13.63 -22.88
N SER A 51 4.47 -13.62 -23.36
CA SER A 51 4.18 -13.93 -24.78
C SER A 51 4.71 -12.88 -25.75
N GLU A 52 4.92 -11.65 -25.26
CA GLU A 52 5.48 -10.50 -25.99
C GLU A 52 7.00 -10.33 -25.79
N GLY A 53 7.66 -11.30 -25.13
CA GLY A 53 9.12 -11.35 -25.00
C GLY A 53 9.68 -10.92 -23.62
N LEU A 54 8.84 -10.74 -22.59
CA LEU A 54 9.32 -10.59 -21.23
C LEU A 54 9.93 -11.91 -20.74
N SER A 55 11.01 -11.82 -19.94
CA SER A 55 11.63 -13.02 -19.36
C SER A 55 10.67 -13.75 -18.41
N LYS A 56 10.55 -15.07 -18.53
CA LYS A 56 9.72 -15.93 -17.67
C LYS A 56 10.28 -16.09 -16.25
N ARG A 57 11.52 -15.67 -15.99
CA ARG A 57 12.20 -15.86 -14.69
C ARG A 57 11.42 -15.31 -13.50
N PHE A 58 10.68 -14.23 -13.70
CA PHE A 58 9.91 -13.62 -12.63
C PHE A 58 8.80 -14.57 -12.16
N ARG A 59 7.93 -15.03 -13.06
CA ARG A 59 6.78 -15.87 -12.72
C ARG A 59 7.14 -17.30 -12.36
N GLU A 60 8.24 -17.84 -12.87
CA GLU A 60 8.71 -19.20 -12.56
C GLU A 60 8.98 -19.38 -11.06
N LYS A 61 9.37 -18.33 -10.34
CA LYS A 61 9.76 -18.39 -8.93
C LYS A 61 8.67 -17.90 -7.96
N LEU A 62 7.58 -17.35 -8.45
CA LEU A 62 6.55 -16.74 -7.61
C LEU A 62 5.21 -17.44 -7.76
N VAL A 63 4.47 -17.54 -6.66
CA VAL A 63 3.06 -17.89 -6.64
C VAL A 63 2.28 -16.58 -6.51
N PHE A 64 1.40 -16.32 -7.46
CA PHE A 64 0.47 -15.22 -7.37
C PHE A 64 -0.69 -15.63 -6.44
N PRO A 65 -1.09 -14.78 -5.51
CA PRO A 65 -2.21 -15.09 -4.64
C PRO A 65 -3.49 -15.17 -5.48
N THR A 66 -4.30 -16.19 -5.20
CA THR A 66 -5.61 -16.36 -5.83
C THR A 66 -6.65 -15.39 -5.28
N ILE A 67 -6.37 -14.75 -4.15
CA ILE A 67 -7.23 -13.76 -3.51
C ILE A 67 -6.56 -12.38 -3.65
N PRO A 68 -7.24 -11.37 -4.22
CA PRO A 68 -6.67 -10.04 -4.48
C PRO A 68 -6.20 -9.26 -3.24
N THR A 69 -6.68 -9.62 -2.05
CA THR A 69 -6.37 -8.93 -0.78
C THR A 69 -4.90 -9.00 -0.37
N ASP A 70 -4.15 -9.94 -0.93
CA ASP A 70 -2.72 -10.09 -0.68
C ASP A 70 -1.93 -9.84 -1.96
N ASN A 71 -1.51 -8.62 -2.23
CA ASN A 71 -0.55 -8.26 -3.29
C ASN A 71 0.85 -8.85 -3.03
N LEU A 72 0.91 -10.08 -2.50
CA LEU A 72 2.12 -10.74 -2.10
C LEU A 72 2.44 -11.87 -3.06
N TYR A 73 3.47 -11.67 -3.86
CA TYR A 73 4.06 -12.73 -4.63
C TYR A 73 4.88 -13.64 -3.71
N LEU A 74 4.44 -14.86 -3.53
CA LEU A 74 5.07 -15.82 -2.64
C LEU A 74 6.13 -16.66 -3.40
N PRO A 75 7.29 -16.94 -2.80
CA PRO A 75 8.26 -17.86 -3.41
C PRO A 75 7.67 -19.26 -3.52
N LYS A 76 7.89 -19.93 -4.68
CA LYS A 76 7.40 -21.29 -4.96
C LYS A 76 8.22 -22.38 -4.31
N ASP A 77 9.45 -22.09 -3.97
CA ASP A 77 10.52 -23.04 -3.69
C ASP A 77 10.75 -23.30 -2.20
N ARG A 78 10.02 -22.63 -1.33
CA ARG A 78 10.12 -22.84 0.12
C ARG A 78 8.81 -22.58 0.88
N GLU A 79 8.67 -23.27 1.99
CA GLU A 79 7.64 -22.95 2.98
C GLU A 79 7.96 -21.63 3.68
N ILE A 80 6.94 -20.79 3.85
CA ILE A 80 7.05 -19.50 4.51
C ILE A 80 6.65 -19.68 5.97
N ARG A 81 7.56 -19.34 6.85
CA ARG A 81 7.35 -19.44 8.28
C ARG A 81 6.46 -18.31 8.78
N PRO A 82 5.67 -18.50 9.85
CA PRO A 82 4.78 -17.47 10.38
C PRO A 82 5.48 -16.14 10.69
N GLU A 83 6.68 -16.18 11.29
CA GLU A 83 7.43 -14.96 11.58
C GLU A 83 7.80 -14.18 10.32
N GLU A 84 8.13 -14.85 9.22
CA GLU A 84 8.41 -14.19 7.93
C GLU A 84 7.15 -13.59 7.32
N LYS A 85 6.01 -14.27 7.47
CA LYS A 85 4.72 -13.81 6.96
C LYS A 85 4.25 -12.56 7.68
N TYR A 86 4.33 -12.52 9.01
CA TYR A 86 3.81 -11.42 9.81
C TYR A 86 4.76 -10.23 9.85
N LEU A 87 6.07 -10.46 9.87
CA LEU A 87 7.06 -9.41 10.04
C LEU A 87 7.54 -8.78 8.73
N ASN A 88 7.47 -9.44 7.58
CA ASN A 88 8.08 -8.91 6.35
C ASN A 88 7.13 -8.79 5.16
N CYS A 89 5.91 -9.33 5.18
CA CYS A 89 5.02 -9.35 4.02
C CYS A 89 5.71 -9.74 2.69
N LEU A 90 6.78 -10.49 2.75
CA LEU A 90 7.39 -11.28 1.67
C LEU A 90 7.61 -10.56 0.34
N MET A 91 8.26 -9.42 0.37
CA MET A 91 8.90 -8.94 -0.84
C MET A 91 10.10 -9.81 -1.16
N THR A 92 10.05 -10.56 -2.24
CA THR A 92 11.18 -11.40 -2.68
C THR A 92 12.23 -10.57 -3.41
N GLU A 93 13.48 -11.04 -3.41
CA GLU A 93 14.55 -10.43 -4.22
C GLU A 93 14.22 -10.49 -5.73
N GLU A 94 13.45 -11.46 -6.17
CA GLU A 94 13.00 -11.59 -7.56
C GLU A 94 12.12 -10.41 -7.97
N VAL A 95 11.17 -9.99 -7.12
CA VAL A 95 10.32 -8.82 -7.37
C VAL A 95 11.15 -7.54 -7.42
N PHE A 96 12.03 -7.36 -6.45
CA PHE A 96 12.92 -6.21 -6.38
C PHE A 96 13.81 -6.09 -7.62
N ASN A 97 14.44 -7.20 -8.04
CA ASN A 97 15.28 -7.24 -9.24
C ASN A 97 14.50 -7.03 -10.52
N TYR A 98 13.25 -7.52 -10.59
CA TYR A 98 12.36 -7.31 -11.73
C TYR A 98 12.05 -5.82 -11.93
N GLU A 99 11.65 -5.10 -10.90
CA GLU A 99 11.39 -3.66 -10.99
C GLU A 99 12.62 -2.88 -11.44
N GLN A 100 13.80 -3.18 -10.89
CA GLN A 100 15.03 -2.54 -11.32
C GLN A 100 15.37 -2.84 -12.79
N SER A 101 15.10 -4.08 -13.27
CA SER A 101 15.32 -4.44 -14.67
C SER A 101 14.43 -3.66 -15.64
N LEU A 102 13.28 -3.18 -15.19
CA LEU A 102 12.40 -2.29 -15.94
C LEU A 102 12.81 -0.82 -15.85
N GLY A 103 13.73 -0.47 -14.95
CA GLY A 103 14.27 0.87 -14.84
C GLY A 103 13.69 1.72 -13.71
N PHE A 104 12.94 1.15 -12.78
CA PHE A 104 12.51 1.84 -11.55
C PHE A 104 13.66 2.03 -10.57
N ASP A 105 13.54 3.01 -9.70
CA ASP A 105 14.46 3.21 -8.59
C ASP A 105 14.27 2.07 -7.55
N PRO A 106 15.35 1.65 -6.88
CA PRO A 106 15.27 0.57 -5.90
C PRO A 106 14.39 0.91 -4.69
N ILE A 107 13.33 0.14 -4.47
CA ILE A 107 12.45 0.24 -3.31
C ILE A 107 12.25 -1.15 -2.71
N LYS A 108 12.40 -1.25 -1.40
CA LYS A 108 11.97 -2.43 -0.64
C LYS A 108 10.58 -2.17 -0.04
N ARG A 109 9.59 -2.96 -0.45
CA ARG A 109 8.25 -2.96 0.14
C ARG A 109 8.22 -4.00 1.23
N ILE A 110 8.12 -3.55 2.45
CA ILE A 110 8.07 -4.39 3.65
C ILE A 110 6.87 -4.01 4.49
N ALA A 111 6.48 -4.87 5.41
CA ALA A 111 5.30 -4.63 6.22
C ALA A 111 5.42 -5.28 7.60
N PHE A 112 4.53 -4.90 8.47
CA PHE A 112 4.15 -5.66 9.63
C PHE A 112 2.65 -5.99 9.54
N ARG A 113 2.31 -7.25 9.76
CA ARG A 113 0.93 -7.74 9.79
C ARG A 113 0.58 -8.24 11.17
N ILE A 114 -0.50 -7.74 11.74
CA ILE A 114 -1.08 -8.35 12.93
C ILE A 114 -1.56 -9.75 12.54
N PRO A 115 -1.22 -10.80 13.31
CA PRO A 115 -1.44 -12.20 12.91
C PRO A 115 -2.91 -12.64 13.03
N PHE A 116 -3.82 -11.93 12.35
CA PHE A 116 -5.21 -12.35 12.26
C PHE A 116 -5.39 -13.64 11.43
N GLN A 117 -4.46 -13.94 10.52
CA GLN A 117 -4.41 -15.18 9.73
C GLN A 117 -3.83 -16.35 10.54
N CYS A 118 -4.46 -16.67 11.65
CA CYS A 118 -3.99 -17.66 12.63
C CYS A 118 -4.86 -18.93 12.68
N PHE A 119 -5.67 -19.16 11.68
CA PHE A 119 -6.52 -20.35 11.63
C PHE A 119 -5.90 -21.45 10.76
N GLN A 120 -6.20 -22.70 11.11
CA GLN A 120 -5.87 -23.84 10.28
C GLN A 120 -6.98 -24.02 9.24
N GLU A 121 -6.61 -24.09 7.96
CA GLU A 121 -7.56 -24.37 6.91
C GLU A 121 -8.25 -25.73 7.13
N LYS A 122 -9.55 -25.76 6.91
CA LYS A 122 -10.36 -26.98 7.03
C LYS A 122 -11.44 -27.00 5.96
N VAL A 123 -11.46 -28.06 5.16
CA VAL A 123 -12.57 -28.33 4.24
C VAL A 123 -13.78 -28.76 5.06
N MET A 124 -14.88 -28.03 4.91
CA MET A 124 -16.15 -28.26 5.60
C MET A 124 -17.11 -29.07 4.71
N GLU A 125 -17.13 -28.79 3.43
CA GLU A 125 -17.96 -29.44 2.41
C GLU A 125 -17.24 -29.41 1.07
N GLU A 126 -17.35 -30.47 0.29
CA GLU A 126 -16.85 -30.53 -1.08
C GLU A 126 -17.86 -31.24 -1.99
N THR A 127 -18.17 -30.60 -3.12
CA THR A 127 -19.06 -31.14 -4.17
C THR A 127 -18.33 -31.13 -5.52
N SER A 128 -19.03 -31.53 -6.59
CA SER A 128 -18.53 -31.39 -7.97
C SER A 128 -18.25 -29.92 -8.34
N ASP A 129 -19.04 -28.98 -7.80
CA ASP A 129 -19.14 -27.61 -8.28
C ASP A 129 -18.41 -26.60 -7.39
N TYR A 130 -18.28 -26.90 -6.09
CA TYR A 130 -17.67 -25.98 -5.12
C TYR A 130 -17.01 -26.70 -3.94
N ILE A 131 -16.19 -25.94 -3.21
CA ILE A 131 -15.63 -26.32 -1.91
C ILE A 131 -16.02 -25.24 -0.89
N VAL A 132 -16.57 -25.63 0.27
CA VAL A 132 -16.71 -24.75 1.44
C VAL A 132 -15.57 -25.06 2.40
N LYS A 133 -14.84 -24.04 2.77
CA LYS A 133 -13.76 -24.19 3.75
C LYS A 133 -13.71 -23.04 4.76
N LEU A 134 -13.27 -23.37 5.96
CA LEU A 134 -12.69 -22.40 6.87
C LEU A 134 -11.28 -22.09 6.35
N ASP A 135 -11.01 -20.85 6.04
CA ASP A 135 -9.68 -20.44 5.55
C ASP A 135 -8.74 -19.95 6.67
N LYS A 136 -7.54 -19.53 6.29
CA LYS A 136 -6.53 -19.05 7.25
C LYS A 136 -6.93 -17.78 7.97
N ASP A 137 -7.82 -16.98 7.38
CA ASP A 137 -8.35 -15.75 7.97
C ASP A 137 -9.47 -16.03 8.98
N GLY A 138 -9.91 -17.30 9.09
CA GLY A 138 -11.02 -17.69 9.95
C GLY A 138 -12.41 -17.48 9.33
N TRP A 139 -12.45 -17.20 8.05
CA TRP A 139 -13.70 -17.08 7.30
C TRP A 139 -14.19 -18.43 6.79
N GLU A 140 -15.50 -18.64 6.80
CA GLU A 140 -16.13 -19.70 6.02
C GLU A 140 -16.46 -19.16 4.63
N ARG A 141 -15.79 -19.69 3.59
CA ARG A 141 -15.98 -19.27 2.20
C ARG A 141 -16.28 -20.44 1.29
N LYS A 142 -17.10 -20.17 0.27
CA LYS A 142 -17.43 -21.10 -0.83
C LYS A 142 -16.62 -20.71 -2.07
N TYR A 143 -15.82 -21.64 -2.54
CA TYR A 143 -14.96 -21.52 -3.71
C TYR A 143 -15.54 -22.33 -4.86
N TYR A 144 -15.95 -21.68 -5.93
CA TYR A 144 -16.52 -22.35 -7.10
C TYR A 144 -15.41 -22.91 -8.00
N LYS A 145 -15.49 -24.22 -8.36
CA LYS A 145 -14.45 -24.93 -9.12
C LYS A 145 -14.40 -24.52 -10.60
N SER A 146 -15.49 -23.97 -11.13
CA SER A 146 -15.59 -23.55 -12.54
C SER A 146 -15.26 -22.08 -12.80
N SER A 147 -14.98 -21.30 -11.76
CA SER A 147 -14.73 -19.85 -11.85
C SER A 147 -13.88 -19.37 -10.68
N ASP A 148 -13.37 -18.14 -10.80
CA ASP A 148 -12.66 -17.47 -9.70
C ASP A 148 -13.61 -16.85 -8.65
N LEU A 149 -14.91 -17.25 -8.69
CA LEU A 149 -15.90 -16.73 -7.75
C LEU A 149 -15.72 -17.32 -6.36
N ILE A 150 -15.63 -16.44 -5.39
CA ILE A 150 -15.60 -16.76 -3.96
C ILE A 150 -16.83 -16.11 -3.32
N GLN A 151 -17.61 -16.90 -2.61
CA GLN A 151 -18.75 -16.41 -1.83
C GLN A 151 -18.38 -16.45 -0.35
N GLU A 152 -18.46 -15.32 0.31
CA GLU A 152 -18.34 -15.21 1.75
C GLU A 152 -19.60 -15.73 2.43
N LEU A 153 -19.45 -16.67 3.39
CA LEU A 153 -20.56 -17.30 4.08
C LEU A 153 -20.67 -16.85 5.54
N LYS A 154 -19.51 -16.82 6.24
CA LYS A 154 -19.51 -16.43 7.64
C LYS A 154 -18.17 -15.75 7.97
N PRO A 155 -18.19 -14.51 8.55
CA PRO A 155 -16.99 -13.81 8.97
C PRO A 155 -16.37 -14.45 10.22
N VAL A 156 -15.12 -14.08 10.48
CA VAL A 156 -14.41 -14.55 11.67
C VAL A 156 -14.94 -13.92 12.95
N VAL A 157 -15.48 -12.70 12.87
CA VAL A 157 -16.11 -11.97 13.98
C VAL A 157 -17.54 -11.62 13.59
N SER A 158 -18.51 -12.11 14.35
CA SER A 158 -19.93 -11.79 14.20
C SER A 158 -20.54 -11.11 15.43
N ASN A 159 -19.80 -11.09 16.53
CA ASN A 159 -20.20 -10.51 17.81
C ASN A 159 -18.98 -10.31 18.72
N GLU A 160 -19.20 -9.70 19.89
CA GLU A 160 -18.15 -9.42 20.87
C GLU A 160 -17.42 -10.68 21.37
N GLU A 161 -18.13 -11.80 21.57
CA GLU A 161 -17.51 -13.05 22.04
C GLU A 161 -16.53 -13.60 21.01
N ASP A 162 -16.87 -13.56 19.73
CA ASP A 162 -16.00 -13.96 18.64
C ASP A 162 -14.74 -13.07 18.61
N TRP A 163 -14.93 -11.75 18.79
CA TRP A 163 -13.81 -10.81 18.84
C TRP A 163 -12.86 -11.11 20.00
N TYR A 164 -13.37 -11.25 21.23
CA TYR A 164 -12.50 -11.51 22.38
C TYR A 164 -11.75 -12.83 22.26
N ARG A 165 -12.38 -13.86 21.70
CA ARG A 165 -11.73 -15.15 21.40
C ARG A 165 -10.62 -15.01 20.37
N LEU A 166 -10.87 -14.26 19.29
CA LEU A 166 -9.85 -13.97 18.27
C LEU A 166 -8.70 -13.14 18.88
N LYS A 167 -9.00 -12.10 19.63
CA LYS A 167 -8.02 -11.23 20.28
C LYS A 167 -7.03 -12.03 21.13
N GLU A 168 -7.53 -12.96 21.95
CA GLU A 168 -6.67 -13.82 22.77
C GLU A 168 -5.82 -14.78 21.91
N LYS A 169 -6.35 -15.26 20.81
CA LYS A 169 -5.58 -16.09 19.87
C LYS A 169 -4.47 -15.28 19.21
N VAL A 170 -4.78 -14.08 18.72
CA VAL A 170 -3.81 -13.18 18.10
C VAL A 170 -2.70 -12.76 19.09
N ARG A 171 -3.02 -12.55 20.37
CA ARG A 171 -2.00 -12.28 21.39
C ARG A 171 -0.97 -13.40 21.51
N LYS A 172 -1.41 -14.65 21.49
CA LYS A 172 -0.49 -15.82 21.51
C LYS A 172 0.40 -15.88 20.28
N GLU A 173 -0.16 -15.64 19.09
CA GLU A 173 0.61 -15.56 17.85
C GLU A 173 1.66 -14.43 17.91
N LEU A 174 1.28 -13.26 18.45
CA LEU A 174 2.21 -12.13 18.63
C LEU A 174 3.36 -12.48 19.60
N GLU A 175 3.05 -13.16 20.71
CA GLU A 175 4.04 -13.63 21.70
C GLU A 175 4.98 -14.68 21.09
N GLU A 176 4.47 -15.58 20.26
CA GLU A 176 5.23 -16.68 19.65
C GLU A 176 6.09 -16.22 18.47
N TYR A 177 5.53 -15.42 17.55
CA TYR A 177 6.17 -15.14 16.27
C TYR A 177 6.72 -13.72 16.14
N CYS A 178 6.16 -12.74 16.84
CA CYS A 178 6.57 -11.33 16.73
C CYS A 178 7.46 -10.90 17.91
N THR A 179 8.42 -11.74 18.26
CA THR A 179 9.41 -11.50 19.33
C THR A 179 10.50 -10.54 18.86
N ASP A 180 11.21 -9.90 19.81
CA ASP A 180 12.35 -9.02 19.51
C ASP A 180 13.45 -9.75 18.72
N GLU A 181 13.68 -11.03 19.03
CA GLU A 181 14.63 -11.87 18.29
C GLU A 181 14.22 -12.04 16.83
N ASN A 182 12.94 -12.37 16.57
CA ASN A 182 12.43 -12.52 15.21
C ASN A 182 12.39 -11.18 14.48
N ILE A 183 12.04 -10.07 15.15
CA ILE A 183 12.12 -8.72 14.59
C ILE A 183 13.54 -8.42 14.12
N GLN A 184 14.53 -8.62 14.98
CA GLN A 184 15.94 -8.41 14.62
C GLN A 184 16.41 -9.31 13.50
N LYS A 185 16.01 -10.59 13.51
CA LYS A 185 16.34 -11.56 12.48
C LYS A 185 15.78 -11.20 11.10
N ILE A 186 14.55 -10.68 11.06
CA ILE A 186 13.83 -10.38 9.81
C ILE A 186 14.18 -9.02 9.27
N TYR A 187 14.22 -7.97 10.11
CA TYR A 187 14.48 -6.60 9.64
C TYR A 187 15.95 -6.19 9.70
N GLY A 188 16.75 -6.80 10.58
CA GLY A 188 18.19 -6.52 10.70
C GLY A 188 18.96 -6.58 9.39
N PRO A 189 18.74 -7.57 8.52
CA PRO A 189 19.41 -7.68 7.21
C PRO A 189 19.18 -6.49 6.26
N TYR A 190 18.11 -5.73 6.45
CA TYR A 190 17.84 -4.54 5.63
C TYR A 190 18.58 -3.29 6.10
N LYS A 191 19.15 -3.30 7.30
CA LYS A 191 19.72 -2.09 7.91
C LYS A 191 20.87 -1.51 7.12
N GLU A 192 21.84 -2.31 6.72
CA GLU A 192 23.04 -1.84 6.02
C GLU A 192 22.69 -1.16 4.70
N GLY A 193 21.94 -1.80 3.81
CA GLY A 193 21.55 -1.20 2.54
C GLY A 193 20.62 0.02 2.70
N HIS A 194 19.76 0.02 3.73
CA HIS A 194 18.95 1.17 4.07
C HIS A 194 19.81 2.36 4.52
N ASP A 195 20.79 2.15 5.39
CA ASP A 195 21.67 3.21 5.90
C ASP A 195 22.59 3.77 4.80
N ASN A 196 23.05 2.91 3.88
CA ASN A 196 23.82 3.30 2.70
C ASN A 196 22.98 4.03 1.64
N GLY A 197 21.64 3.93 1.71
CA GLY A 197 20.73 4.49 0.71
C GLY A 197 20.69 3.70 -0.60
N ASP A 198 20.97 2.39 -0.55
CA ASP A 198 20.91 1.49 -1.71
C ASP A 198 19.47 1.33 -2.21
N TYR A 199 18.49 1.54 -1.33
CA TYR A 199 17.06 1.52 -1.61
C TYR A 199 16.27 2.38 -0.61
N ALA A 200 15.10 2.81 -1.02
CA ALA A 200 14.09 3.35 -0.11
C ALA A 200 13.22 2.24 0.48
N ILE A 201 12.56 2.50 1.61
CA ILE A 201 11.62 1.56 2.22
C ILE A 201 10.22 2.17 2.22
N ARG A 202 9.26 1.43 1.64
CA ARG A 202 7.84 1.62 1.82
C ARG A 202 7.32 0.58 2.80
N PHE A 203 6.72 1.05 3.88
CA PHE A 203 6.23 0.18 4.94
C PHE A 203 4.71 0.15 4.97
N ARG A 204 4.12 -1.04 4.80
CA ARG A 204 2.68 -1.25 4.76
C ARG A 204 2.15 -1.71 6.12
N MET A 205 0.98 -1.20 6.47
CA MET A 205 0.15 -1.60 7.61
C MET A 205 -1.31 -1.67 7.17
N SER A 206 -2.14 -2.42 7.90
CA SER A 206 -3.59 -2.33 7.75
C SER A 206 -4.14 -1.14 8.53
N GLY A 207 -5.13 -0.47 7.99
CA GLY A 207 -5.75 0.69 8.60
C GLY A 207 -6.83 0.37 9.62
N PHE A 208 -7.43 1.41 10.19
CA PHE A 208 -8.43 1.29 11.27
C PHE A 208 -9.85 1.10 10.75
N PHE A 209 -10.11 1.38 9.47
CA PHE A 209 -11.35 0.98 8.80
C PHE A 209 -11.20 -0.41 8.17
N TRP A 210 -10.06 -0.65 7.50
CA TRP A 210 -9.80 -1.91 6.81
C TRP A 210 -9.75 -3.11 7.75
N THR A 211 -9.12 -2.98 8.91
CA THR A 211 -8.98 -4.12 9.84
C THR A 211 -10.33 -4.63 10.35
N PRO A 212 -11.22 -3.81 10.93
CA PRO A 212 -12.56 -4.27 11.31
C PRO A 212 -13.35 -4.83 10.12
N ARG A 213 -13.27 -4.19 8.93
CA ARG A 213 -13.94 -4.67 7.73
C ARG A 213 -13.51 -6.09 7.34
N MET A 214 -12.20 -6.39 7.45
CA MET A 214 -11.68 -7.73 7.16
C MET A 214 -12.09 -8.78 8.18
N LEU A 215 -12.38 -8.38 9.41
CA LEU A 215 -12.80 -9.28 10.48
C LEU A 215 -14.31 -9.56 10.44
N LEU A 216 -15.12 -8.54 10.16
CA LEU A 216 -16.58 -8.61 10.23
C LEU A 216 -17.24 -8.84 8.84
N GLY A 217 -16.57 -8.48 7.77
CA GLY A 217 -17.20 -8.30 6.47
C GLY A 217 -17.83 -6.93 6.29
N ILE A 218 -18.15 -6.58 5.06
CA ILE A 218 -18.56 -5.21 4.74
C ILE A 218 -19.91 -4.85 5.35
N GLU A 219 -20.90 -5.74 5.29
CA GLU A 219 -22.26 -5.48 5.76
C GLU A 219 -22.29 -5.37 7.27
N GLU A 220 -21.75 -6.38 7.97
CA GLU A 220 -21.68 -6.40 9.43
C GLU A 220 -20.81 -5.26 9.98
N HIS A 221 -19.72 -4.89 9.29
CA HIS A 221 -18.91 -3.75 9.69
C HIS A 221 -19.70 -2.44 9.62
N MET A 222 -20.51 -2.23 8.55
CA MET A 222 -21.34 -1.03 8.44
C MET A 222 -22.42 -0.96 9.53
N MET A 223 -22.98 -2.09 9.93
CA MET A 223 -23.95 -2.16 11.03
C MET A 223 -23.28 -1.98 12.40
N ALA A 224 -22.05 -2.49 12.57
CA ALA A 224 -21.35 -2.49 13.84
C ALA A 224 -21.03 -1.08 14.36
N PHE A 225 -20.95 -0.05 13.51
CA PHE A 225 -20.85 1.35 13.97
C PHE A 225 -22.00 1.78 14.88
N TYR A 226 -23.16 1.13 14.78
CA TYR A 226 -24.37 1.42 15.56
C TYR A 226 -24.69 0.33 16.56
N ASP A 227 -24.47 -0.94 16.19
CA ASP A 227 -24.87 -2.09 17.01
C ASP A 227 -23.78 -2.49 18.02
N TYR A 228 -22.50 -2.31 17.68
CA TYR A 228 -21.34 -2.72 18.48
C TYR A 228 -20.20 -1.69 18.47
N PRO A 229 -20.49 -0.39 18.77
CA PRO A 229 -19.46 0.65 18.69
C PRO A 229 -18.29 0.40 19.65
N GLU A 230 -18.54 -0.13 20.85
CA GLU A 230 -17.50 -0.44 21.85
C GLU A 230 -16.57 -1.56 21.33
N MET A 231 -17.11 -2.55 20.61
CA MET A 231 -16.30 -3.60 20.00
C MET A 231 -15.40 -3.03 18.91
N LEU A 232 -15.90 -2.13 18.06
CA LEU A 232 -15.07 -1.47 17.03
C LEU A 232 -13.94 -0.64 17.69
N HIS A 233 -14.25 0.08 18.75
CA HIS A 233 -13.23 0.80 19.52
C HIS A 233 -12.20 -0.15 20.14
N ASP A 234 -12.62 -1.29 20.70
CA ASP A 234 -11.68 -2.27 21.27
C ASP A 234 -10.81 -2.95 20.19
N ILE A 235 -11.35 -3.21 19.00
CA ILE A 235 -10.57 -3.69 17.85
C ILE A 235 -9.49 -2.68 17.47
N ASN A 236 -9.86 -1.42 17.26
CA ASN A 236 -8.94 -0.39 16.83
C ASN A 236 -7.93 0.01 17.92
N GLU A 237 -8.31 0.00 19.17
CA GLU A 237 -7.37 0.19 20.29
C GLU A 237 -6.35 -0.96 20.35
N PHE A 238 -6.80 -2.19 20.19
CA PHE A 238 -5.88 -3.35 20.13
C PHE A 238 -4.90 -3.22 18.96
N VAL A 239 -5.37 -2.87 17.78
CA VAL A 239 -4.54 -2.65 16.59
C VAL A 239 -3.49 -1.55 16.86
N LEU A 240 -3.90 -0.42 17.42
CA LEU A 240 -3.02 0.69 17.74
C LEU A 240 -1.93 0.28 18.74
N GLN A 241 -2.30 -0.43 19.83
CA GLN A 241 -1.33 -0.86 20.84
C GLN A 241 -0.31 -1.84 20.26
N VAL A 242 -0.75 -2.78 19.42
CA VAL A 242 0.16 -3.70 18.73
C VAL A 242 1.11 -2.95 17.81
N TYR A 243 0.62 -1.96 17.06
CA TYR A 243 1.49 -1.14 16.20
C TYR A 243 2.51 -0.35 17.03
N ILE A 244 2.10 0.32 18.09
CA ILE A 244 3.03 1.07 18.96
C ILE A 244 4.11 0.13 19.52
N ASP A 245 3.76 -1.05 20.02
CA ASP A 245 4.71 -2.01 20.59
C ASP A 245 5.70 -2.57 19.55
N LYS A 246 5.18 -3.04 18.41
CA LYS A 246 6.04 -3.74 17.42
C LYS A 246 6.81 -2.77 16.53
N LEU A 247 6.18 -1.68 16.07
CA LEU A 247 6.85 -0.70 15.22
C LEU A 247 7.91 0.11 15.98
N ASP A 248 7.79 0.25 17.29
CA ASP A 248 8.83 0.85 18.14
C ASP A 248 10.19 0.19 17.87
N LYS A 249 10.23 -1.12 17.88
CA LYS A 249 11.44 -1.94 17.68
C LYS A 249 11.84 -2.06 16.22
N ILE A 250 10.87 -2.21 15.31
CA ILE A 250 11.13 -2.33 13.88
C ILE A 250 11.75 -1.04 13.34
N PHE A 251 11.22 0.12 13.73
CA PHE A 251 11.68 1.41 13.22
C PHE A 251 12.96 1.92 13.92
N ASP A 252 13.35 1.35 15.03
CA ASP A 252 14.71 1.53 15.57
C ASP A 252 15.77 0.84 14.70
N ILE A 253 15.39 -0.18 13.94
CA ILE A 253 16.28 -0.85 12.99
C ILE A 253 16.26 -0.14 11.63
N ILE A 254 15.06 0.10 11.07
CA ILE A 254 14.85 0.59 9.70
C ILE A 254 13.67 1.57 9.62
N PRO A 255 13.81 2.82 10.02
CA PRO A 255 12.74 3.81 9.87
C PRO A 255 12.44 4.07 8.38
N PRO A 256 11.21 3.79 7.88
CA PRO A 256 10.92 3.95 6.46
C PRO A 256 10.79 5.42 6.04
N ASN A 257 11.06 5.71 4.76
CA ASN A 257 10.72 7.01 4.21
C ASN A 257 9.19 7.21 4.14
N VAL A 258 8.50 6.20 3.65
CA VAL A 258 7.04 6.18 3.50
C VAL A 258 6.47 5.01 4.31
N ALA A 259 5.56 5.31 5.23
CA ALA A 259 4.65 4.33 5.81
C ALA A 259 3.24 4.59 5.29
N PHE A 260 2.50 3.55 4.95
CA PHE A 260 1.12 3.70 4.52
C PHE A 260 0.20 2.65 5.12
N MET A 261 -1.05 3.05 5.30
CA MET A 261 -2.13 2.22 5.83
C MET A 261 -3.17 1.97 4.75
N GLU A 262 -3.52 0.72 4.54
CA GLU A 262 -4.60 0.30 3.64
C GLU A 262 -5.95 0.48 4.32
N GLU A 263 -6.86 1.22 3.68
CA GLU A 263 -8.19 1.53 4.24
C GLU A 263 -9.34 1.11 3.33
N ASP A 264 -9.23 1.28 2.01
CA ASP A 264 -10.29 0.92 1.03
C ASP A 264 -11.71 1.28 1.50
N LEU A 265 -11.88 2.51 1.96
CA LEU A 265 -13.10 2.98 2.62
C LEU A 265 -14.08 3.69 1.68
N SER A 266 -13.80 3.71 0.38
CA SER A 266 -14.60 4.41 -0.62
C SER A 266 -14.84 3.59 -1.87
N GLY A 267 -15.95 3.86 -2.53
CA GLY A 267 -16.26 3.40 -3.87
C GLY A 267 -16.38 4.57 -4.85
N SER A 268 -16.81 4.29 -6.08
CA SER A 268 -17.02 5.34 -7.11
C SER A 268 -18.14 6.33 -6.77
N ASN A 269 -18.99 6.01 -5.81
CA ASN A 269 -20.11 6.86 -5.36
C ASN A 269 -19.80 7.63 -4.06
N GLY A 270 -18.58 7.58 -3.58
CA GLY A 270 -18.14 8.21 -2.34
C GLY A 270 -17.77 7.24 -1.22
N PRO A 271 -17.42 7.77 -0.05
CA PRO A 271 -17.04 6.97 1.11
C PRO A 271 -18.20 6.14 1.69
N MET A 272 -17.86 5.01 2.27
CA MET A 272 -18.81 4.10 2.95
C MET A 272 -19.26 4.64 4.31
N ILE A 273 -18.49 5.58 4.89
CA ILE A 273 -18.78 6.19 6.19
C ILE A 273 -18.81 7.73 6.08
N SER A 274 -19.56 8.35 6.98
CA SER A 274 -19.61 9.81 7.08
C SER A 274 -18.31 10.38 7.69
N PRO A 275 -18.02 11.68 7.48
CA PRO A 275 -16.91 12.35 8.17
C PRO A 275 -16.96 12.21 9.70
N ALA A 276 -18.15 12.20 10.31
CA ALA A 276 -18.29 12.03 11.76
C ALA A 276 -17.90 10.63 12.24
N LEU A 277 -18.35 9.58 11.53
CA LEU A 277 -17.92 8.19 11.83
C LEU A 277 -16.42 8.00 11.56
N PHE A 278 -15.89 8.64 10.52
CA PHE A 278 -14.45 8.62 10.28
C PHE A 278 -13.69 9.24 11.46
N ASP A 279 -14.08 10.41 11.93
CA ASP A 279 -13.38 11.10 13.03
C ASP A 279 -13.38 10.28 14.31
N GLU A 280 -14.50 9.62 14.61
CA GLU A 280 -14.68 8.82 15.82
C GLU A 280 -13.93 7.48 15.75
N PHE A 281 -14.13 6.70 14.67
CA PHE A 281 -13.68 5.31 14.60
C PHE A 281 -12.36 5.11 13.87
N VAL A 282 -11.89 6.08 13.10
CA VAL A 282 -10.66 5.98 12.30
C VAL A 282 -9.69 7.11 12.64
N GLY A 283 -10.13 8.35 12.49
CA GLY A 283 -9.31 9.55 12.70
C GLY A 283 -8.74 9.67 14.10
N ALA A 284 -9.51 9.29 15.12
CA ALA A 284 -9.07 9.29 16.52
C ALA A 284 -7.83 8.43 16.75
N TYR A 285 -7.72 7.31 16.06
CA TYR A 285 -6.57 6.40 16.16
C TYR A 285 -5.37 6.90 15.34
N TYR A 286 -5.60 7.49 14.17
CA TYR A 286 -4.54 8.14 13.40
C TYR A 286 -3.91 9.32 14.16
N LYS A 287 -4.70 10.13 14.86
CA LYS A 287 -4.21 11.24 15.70
C LYS A 287 -3.23 10.76 16.78
N ARG A 288 -3.24 9.49 17.14
CA ARG A 288 -2.32 8.83 18.09
C ARG A 288 -1.17 8.11 17.38
N LEU A 289 -1.46 7.40 16.29
CA LEU A 289 -0.44 6.63 15.56
C LEU A 289 0.52 7.53 14.79
N VAL A 290 0.04 8.54 14.07
CA VAL A 290 0.88 9.37 13.19
C VAL A 290 1.99 10.11 13.95
N PRO A 291 1.74 10.77 15.10
CA PRO A 291 2.82 11.38 15.89
C PRO A 291 3.88 10.37 16.34
N PHE A 292 3.48 9.16 16.72
CA PHE A 292 4.40 8.08 17.06
C PHE A 292 5.27 7.69 15.86
N LEU A 293 4.68 7.46 14.67
CA LEU A 293 5.42 7.15 13.45
C LEU A 293 6.44 8.26 13.11
N LYS A 294 6.04 9.52 13.22
CA LYS A 294 6.93 10.67 12.99
C LYS A 294 8.08 10.72 14.01
N GLN A 295 7.81 10.44 15.28
CA GLN A 295 8.84 10.35 16.32
C GLN A 295 9.85 9.24 16.03
N LYS A 296 9.41 8.11 15.46
CA LYS A 296 10.26 6.99 15.04
C LYS A 296 10.99 7.22 13.70
N GLY A 297 10.88 8.40 13.12
CA GLY A 297 11.67 8.83 11.96
C GLY A 297 10.99 8.62 10.61
N VAL A 298 9.73 8.15 10.55
CA VAL A 298 8.94 8.07 9.32
C VAL A 298 8.78 9.46 8.72
N LYS A 299 9.18 9.64 7.45
CA LYS A 299 9.16 10.96 6.80
C LYS A 299 7.78 11.31 6.25
N HIS A 300 7.11 10.34 5.67
CA HIS A 300 5.81 10.52 5.01
C HIS A 300 4.84 9.43 5.41
N VAL A 301 3.66 9.83 5.85
CA VAL A 301 2.57 8.92 6.27
C VAL A 301 1.43 9.05 5.28
N PHE A 302 1.12 7.96 4.59
CA PHE A 302 0.12 7.88 3.53
C PHE A 302 -1.05 6.97 3.92
N VAL A 303 -2.15 7.13 3.21
CA VAL A 303 -3.26 6.17 3.20
C VAL A 303 -3.44 5.63 1.80
N ASP A 304 -3.60 4.31 1.72
CA ASP A 304 -3.97 3.55 0.52
C ASP A 304 -5.49 3.37 0.54
N THR A 305 -6.18 3.97 -0.42
CA THR A 305 -7.62 3.84 -0.57
C THR A 305 -8.05 4.12 -2.00
N ASP A 306 -8.88 3.24 -2.52
CA ASP A 306 -9.50 3.37 -3.83
C ASP A 306 -10.78 4.24 -3.77
N GLY A 307 -11.36 4.51 -4.93
CA GLY A 307 -12.63 5.21 -5.07
C GLY A 307 -12.58 6.72 -4.83
N GLU A 308 -13.76 7.33 -4.71
CA GLU A 308 -13.93 8.77 -4.49
C GLU A 308 -14.02 9.07 -2.99
N PHE A 309 -13.03 9.76 -2.42
CA PHE A 309 -12.96 10.11 -0.98
C PHE A 309 -12.72 11.59 -0.71
N ASN A 310 -13.00 12.46 -1.66
CA ASN A 310 -12.74 13.90 -1.53
C ASN A 310 -13.34 14.53 -0.28
N VAL A 311 -14.51 14.07 0.17
CA VAL A 311 -15.18 14.60 1.37
C VAL A 311 -14.42 14.28 2.66
N LEU A 312 -13.63 13.21 2.69
CA LEU A 312 -12.84 12.79 3.87
C LEU A 312 -11.41 13.36 3.89
N ILE A 313 -10.93 13.97 2.81
CA ILE A 313 -9.57 14.54 2.75
C ILE A 313 -9.30 15.50 3.93
N PRO A 314 -10.21 16.43 4.30
CA PRO A 314 -9.97 17.30 5.46
C PRO A 314 -9.76 16.53 6.77
N ASN A 315 -10.55 15.48 7.00
CA ASN A 315 -10.47 14.66 8.21
C ASN A 315 -9.15 13.86 8.27
N PHE A 316 -8.70 13.31 7.16
CA PHE A 316 -7.38 12.67 7.06
C PHE A 316 -6.23 13.65 7.33
N ILE A 317 -6.29 14.87 6.77
CA ILE A 317 -5.30 15.92 7.01
C ILE A 317 -5.27 16.29 8.50
N GLU A 318 -6.43 16.46 9.14
CA GLU A 318 -6.55 16.76 10.57
C GLU A 318 -5.99 15.59 11.42
N ALA A 319 -6.13 14.37 10.95
CA ALA A 319 -5.56 13.18 11.59
C ALA A 319 -4.04 13.03 11.38
N GLY A 320 -3.41 13.93 10.59
CA GLY A 320 -1.97 14.00 10.39
C GLY A 320 -1.44 13.24 9.17
N ILE A 321 -2.32 12.76 8.28
CA ILE A 321 -1.94 12.08 7.04
C ILE A 321 -1.30 13.07 6.07
N ASP A 322 -0.15 12.71 5.50
CA ASP A 322 0.60 13.53 4.56
C ASP A 322 0.10 13.41 3.12
N GLY A 323 -0.49 12.27 2.76
CA GLY A 323 -0.88 12.03 1.37
C GLY A 323 -1.61 10.72 1.13
N PHE A 324 -1.90 10.46 -0.14
CA PHE A 324 -2.70 9.32 -0.58
C PHE A 324 -2.07 8.56 -1.74
N LEU A 325 -2.39 7.26 -1.81
CA LEU A 325 -2.19 6.38 -2.95
C LEU A 325 -3.45 5.49 -3.10
N PRO A 326 -3.74 4.93 -4.28
CA PRO A 326 -3.07 5.19 -5.55
C PRO A 326 -3.68 6.36 -6.33
N MET A 327 -4.66 7.07 -5.78
CA MET A 327 -5.40 8.15 -6.45
C MET A 327 -6.18 7.62 -7.68
N ASP A 328 -7.07 6.67 -7.44
CA ASP A 328 -7.86 5.95 -8.45
C ASP A 328 -8.66 6.90 -9.36
N VAL A 329 -8.16 7.09 -10.59
CA VAL A 329 -8.77 7.99 -11.58
C VAL A 329 -10.14 7.50 -12.00
N LYS A 330 -10.30 6.18 -12.19
CA LYS A 330 -11.60 5.58 -12.56
C LYS A 330 -12.58 5.64 -11.40
N GLY A 331 -12.11 5.58 -10.18
CA GLY A 331 -12.90 5.74 -8.96
C GLY A 331 -13.38 7.17 -8.73
N GLY A 332 -12.84 8.15 -9.44
CA GLY A 332 -13.30 9.55 -9.37
C GLY A 332 -12.29 10.54 -8.80
N MET A 333 -11.03 10.11 -8.53
CA MET A 333 -10.01 11.02 -8.02
C MET A 333 -9.31 11.77 -9.16
N ASP A 334 -9.27 13.10 -9.05
CA ASP A 334 -8.47 13.96 -9.92
C ASP A 334 -7.36 14.66 -9.12
N ILE A 335 -6.14 14.14 -9.29
CA ILE A 335 -4.95 14.61 -8.57
C ILE A 335 -4.67 16.09 -8.83
N VAL A 336 -5.00 16.63 -10.03
CA VAL A 336 -4.81 18.05 -10.38
C VAL A 336 -5.79 18.93 -9.60
N ALA A 337 -7.05 18.51 -9.55
CA ALA A 337 -8.09 19.21 -8.80
C ALA A 337 -7.82 19.14 -7.28
N VAL A 338 -7.42 17.97 -6.77
CA VAL A 338 -7.10 17.78 -5.34
C VAL A 338 -5.88 18.62 -4.95
N ARG A 339 -4.81 18.66 -5.74
CA ARG A 339 -3.62 19.50 -5.49
C ARG A 339 -3.97 20.99 -5.47
N LYS A 340 -4.84 21.45 -6.37
CA LYS A 340 -5.29 22.85 -6.39
C LYS A 340 -6.00 23.23 -5.09
N LYS A 341 -6.78 22.32 -4.53
CA LYS A 341 -7.52 22.52 -3.27
C LYS A 341 -6.65 22.35 -2.03
N TYR A 342 -5.70 21.42 -2.07
CA TYR A 342 -4.83 21.06 -0.96
C TYR A 342 -3.35 21.08 -1.41
N PRO A 343 -2.71 22.25 -1.50
CA PRO A 343 -1.36 22.39 -2.10
C PRO A 343 -0.25 21.63 -1.39
N ALA A 344 -0.39 21.36 -0.09
CA ALA A 344 0.60 20.63 0.71
C ALA A 344 0.42 19.12 0.71
N LEU A 345 -0.69 18.61 0.14
CA LEU A 345 -1.00 17.18 0.14
C LEU A 345 -0.08 16.44 -0.83
N LYS A 346 0.39 15.27 -0.44
CA LYS A 346 1.32 14.45 -1.24
C LYS A 346 0.57 13.33 -1.95
N PHE A 347 1.15 12.83 -3.05
CA PHE A 347 0.51 11.77 -3.84
C PHE A 347 1.51 10.74 -4.32
N ILE A 348 1.02 9.49 -4.46
CA ILE A 348 1.69 8.40 -5.16
C ILE A 348 0.64 7.78 -6.08
N GLY A 349 0.98 7.56 -7.39
CA GLY A 349 0.03 7.02 -8.35
C GLY A 349 -0.59 8.07 -9.26
N GLY A 350 -1.90 7.99 -9.53
CA GLY A 350 -2.70 8.99 -10.24
C GLY A 350 -2.52 9.08 -11.75
N PHE A 351 -1.67 8.22 -12.35
CA PHE A 351 -1.61 8.04 -13.81
C PHE A 351 -2.69 7.02 -14.20
N ASN A 352 -3.61 7.41 -15.06
CA ASN A 352 -4.70 6.56 -15.51
C ASN A 352 -4.16 5.32 -16.25
N LYS A 353 -4.17 4.16 -15.60
CA LYS A 353 -3.70 2.88 -16.15
C LYS A 353 -4.33 2.50 -17.49
N LEU A 354 -5.56 2.96 -17.75
CA LEU A 354 -6.28 2.65 -19.00
C LEU A 354 -5.69 3.35 -20.23
N GLU A 355 -4.87 4.38 -20.04
CA GLU A 355 -4.18 5.06 -21.13
C GLU A 355 -3.06 4.21 -21.73
N LEU A 356 -2.53 3.23 -20.96
CA LEU A 356 -1.47 2.32 -21.44
C LEU A 356 -1.90 1.50 -22.66
N ALA A 357 -3.13 1.01 -22.70
CA ALA A 357 -3.65 0.21 -23.80
C ALA A 357 -3.86 1.03 -25.09
N LYS A 358 -4.03 2.36 -24.97
CA LYS A 358 -4.35 3.25 -26.10
C LYS A 358 -3.11 3.69 -26.91
N GLY A 359 -1.90 3.44 -26.40
CA GLY A 359 -0.65 3.74 -27.10
C GLY A 359 0.04 5.02 -26.65
N ARG A 360 1.14 5.34 -27.36
CA ARG A 360 2.09 6.37 -26.93
C ARG A 360 1.48 7.77 -26.81
N ASP A 361 0.65 8.17 -27.75
CA ASP A 361 0.02 9.50 -27.75
C ASP A 361 -0.90 9.69 -26.52
N ALA A 362 -1.59 8.63 -26.07
CA ALA A 362 -2.42 8.66 -24.88
C ALA A 362 -1.59 8.74 -23.60
N ILE A 363 -0.47 8.00 -23.56
CA ILE A 363 0.50 8.06 -22.46
C ILE A 363 1.10 9.47 -22.34
N ASP A 364 1.49 10.10 -23.46
CA ASP A 364 2.05 11.44 -23.45
C ASP A 364 1.02 12.48 -22.97
N LYS A 365 -0.22 12.43 -23.43
CA LYS A 365 -1.31 13.31 -23.00
C LYS A 365 -1.60 13.17 -21.50
N GLU A 366 -1.51 11.95 -20.97
CA GLU A 366 -1.72 11.72 -19.55
C GLU A 366 -0.58 12.32 -18.70
N PHE A 367 0.68 12.21 -19.15
CA PHE A 367 1.78 12.93 -18.51
C PHE A 367 1.64 14.46 -18.65
N GLU A 368 1.17 14.98 -19.79
CA GLU A 368 0.87 16.42 -19.94
C GLU A 368 -0.18 16.89 -18.92
N ARG A 369 -1.24 16.10 -18.68
CA ARG A 369 -2.24 16.37 -17.64
C ARG A 369 -1.64 16.43 -16.23
N LEU A 370 -0.68 15.54 -15.92
CA LEU A 370 -0.05 15.42 -14.61
C LEU A 370 1.11 16.42 -14.41
N MET A 371 1.69 16.96 -15.48
CA MET A 371 2.86 17.83 -15.42
C MET A 371 2.72 19.00 -14.43
N PRO A 372 1.55 19.71 -14.32
CA PRO A 372 1.40 20.77 -13.33
C PRO A 372 1.61 20.32 -11.88
N VAL A 373 1.31 19.06 -11.54
CA VAL A 373 1.52 18.49 -10.21
C VAL A 373 2.95 17.98 -10.05
N ILE A 374 3.50 17.37 -11.10
CA ILE A 374 4.88 16.86 -11.12
C ILE A 374 5.88 17.98 -10.82
N VAL A 375 5.75 19.13 -11.50
CA VAL A 375 6.68 20.27 -11.33
C VAL A 375 6.57 20.95 -9.96
N GLN A 376 5.43 20.84 -9.28
CA GLN A 376 5.26 21.35 -7.92
C GLN A 376 5.99 20.50 -6.89
N GLY A 377 6.27 19.22 -7.18
CA GLY A 377 6.82 18.25 -6.22
C GLY A 377 5.75 17.68 -5.26
N GLY A 378 6.19 16.94 -4.25
CA GLY A 378 5.29 16.24 -3.35
C GLY A 378 4.50 15.12 -4.04
N TYR A 379 5.03 14.60 -5.15
CA TYR A 379 4.32 13.64 -6.00
C TYR A 379 5.28 12.62 -6.63
N LEU A 380 4.93 11.36 -6.48
CA LEU A 380 5.53 10.23 -7.17
C LEU A 380 4.53 9.71 -8.20
N PRO A 381 4.63 10.15 -9.47
CA PRO A 381 3.73 9.64 -10.50
C PRO A 381 3.96 8.15 -10.73
N GLY A 382 2.90 7.40 -10.78
CA GLY A 382 2.81 5.97 -11.02
C GLY A 382 1.41 5.63 -11.48
N LEU A 383 1.15 4.38 -11.83
CA LEU A 383 -0.20 3.96 -12.21
C LEU A 383 -1.17 4.11 -11.03
N ASP A 384 -2.40 4.51 -11.33
CA ASP A 384 -3.50 4.65 -10.36
C ASP A 384 -4.03 3.30 -9.85
N HIS A 385 -3.55 2.20 -10.40
CA HIS A 385 -3.74 0.82 -9.93
C HIS A 385 -2.84 -0.11 -10.78
N GLN A 386 -2.91 -1.42 -10.58
CA GLN A 386 -2.13 -2.42 -11.31
C GLN A 386 -2.33 -2.32 -12.83
N ALA A 387 -1.24 -2.49 -13.60
CA ALA A 387 -1.32 -2.52 -15.06
C ALA A 387 -2.28 -3.63 -15.53
N PRO A 388 -3.33 -3.30 -16.31
CA PRO A 388 -4.36 -4.26 -16.72
C PRO A 388 -3.87 -5.21 -17.82
N PRO A 389 -4.52 -6.39 -17.98
CA PRO A 389 -4.08 -7.43 -18.93
C PRO A 389 -4.10 -7.03 -20.42
N ASP A 390 -4.82 -5.98 -20.78
CA ASP A 390 -4.86 -5.46 -22.16
C ASP A 390 -3.67 -4.55 -22.51
N THR A 391 -2.84 -4.19 -21.53
CA THR A 391 -1.65 -3.36 -21.73
C THR A 391 -0.57 -4.10 -22.51
N PRO A 392 -0.13 -3.62 -23.72
CA PRO A 392 1.04 -4.17 -24.42
C PRO A 392 2.34 -3.89 -23.66
N LEU A 393 3.29 -4.83 -23.66
CA LEU A 393 4.61 -4.67 -23.04
C LEU A 393 5.36 -3.45 -23.57
N GLU A 394 5.30 -3.19 -24.87
CA GLU A 394 5.98 -2.05 -25.50
C GLU A 394 5.40 -0.71 -25.06
N ASN A 395 4.09 -0.63 -24.80
CA ASN A 395 3.48 0.57 -24.24
C ASN A 395 3.91 0.78 -22.77
N TYR A 396 4.00 -0.30 -21.99
CA TYR A 396 4.47 -0.21 -20.59
C TYR A 396 5.94 0.21 -20.53
N LYS A 397 6.81 -0.32 -21.40
CA LYS A 397 8.20 0.13 -21.53
C LYS A 397 8.28 1.61 -21.94
N TYR A 398 7.41 2.05 -22.86
CA TYR A 398 7.34 3.45 -23.27
C TYR A 398 6.90 4.35 -22.11
N TYR A 399 5.89 3.92 -21.35
CA TYR A 399 5.44 4.62 -20.14
C TYR A 399 6.59 4.82 -19.15
N ILE A 400 7.36 3.78 -18.83
CA ILE A 400 8.50 3.88 -17.90
C ILE A 400 9.55 4.85 -18.44
N LYS A 401 9.84 4.81 -19.73
CA LYS A 401 10.76 5.75 -20.39
C LYS A 401 10.27 7.19 -20.21
N ARG A 402 8.99 7.45 -20.56
CA ARG A 402 8.39 8.80 -20.42
C ARG A 402 8.33 9.28 -18.98
N LEU A 403 8.01 8.39 -18.05
CA LEU A 403 8.04 8.70 -16.62
C LEU A 403 9.42 9.23 -16.20
N ARG A 404 10.49 8.58 -16.62
CA ARG A 404 11.86 9.05 -16.35
C ARG A 404 12.15 10.41 -16.97
N GLU A 405 11.74 10.62 -18.21
CA GLU A 405 11.94 11.89 -18.92
C GLU A 405 11.21 13.02 -18.24
N VAL A 406 9.92 12.87 -17.90
CA VAL A 406 9.14 13.92 -17.25
C VAL A 406 9.66 14.23 -15.84
N MET A 407 10.13 13.22 -15.09
CA MET A 407 10.73 13.42 -13.77
C MET A 407 12.09 14.11 -13.83
N GLN A 408 12.76 14.11 -14.97
CA GLN A 408 13.97 14.89 -15.23
C GLN A 408 13.64 16.30 -15.76
N GLU A 409 12.72 16.41 -16.71
CA GLU A 409 12.25 17.68 -17.30
C GLU A 409 11.69 18.63 -16.23
N ALA A 410 10.96 18.10 -15.27
CA ALA A 410 10.36 18.88 -14.18
C ALA A 410 11.38 19.67 -13.36
N GLN A 411 12.63 19.19 -13.26
CA GLN A 411 13.70 19.87 -12.52
C GLN A 411 14.33 21.06 -13.29
N GLY A 412 14.21 21.08 -14.62
CA GLY A 412 14.74 22.14 -15.49
C GLY A 412 13.75 23.23 -15.90
N SER A 413 12.46 23.04 -15.59
CA SER A 413 11.41 23.93 -16.09
C SER A 413 11.26 25.22 -15.29
N GLU A 414 11.80 26.35 -15.79
CA GLU A 414 11.44 27.70 -15.34
C GLU A 414 10.00 28.10 -15.69
N ARG A 415 9.26 27.26 -16.42
CA ARG A 415 7.94 27.59 -16.99
C ARG A 415 6.79 27.67 -16.00
N PHE A 416 7.00 27.22 -14.74
CA PHE A 416 5.94 27.13 -13.74
C PHE A 416 6.32 27.76 -12.38
N LYS A 417 7.37 28.61 -12.34
CA LYS A 417 7.73 29.44 -11.19
C LYS A 417 6.84 30.66 -11.08
#